data_032b27ba7ee03f83c64aff888cae1927
#
_entry.id   032b27ba7ee03f83c64aff888cae1927
#
_cell.length_a   1.000
_cell.length_b   1.000
_cell.length_c   1.000
_cell.angle_alpha   90.00
_cell.angle_beta   90.00
_cell.angle_gamma   90.00
#
_symmetry.space_group_name_H-M   'P 1'
#
loop_
_entity.id
_entity.type
_entity.pdbx_description
1 polymer ?
#
loop_
_entity_poly.entity_id
_entity_poly.type
_entity_poly.pdbx_seq_one_letter_code
_entity_poly.pdbx_strand_id
1 'polypeptide(L)'
;MSDQQANASNPYQPPKAAVSDVTAGTQALAGRGTRLVAVILDGLIFSMMVYAPLVVAGVFTAIAASIFRRQPLVWTSALIVSSGVALIMFVAYFVITFVFVNRNGQTIAKKILGIKVVRKNGSKAGVGRIFWLRNVVNTLFAMVPLVGAIYALVDALMIFGDPRQCLHDKIADTIVIRA
;
A
#
# COMPACT_ATOMS: atom_id res chain seq x y z
N MET A 1 35.75 33.27 -38.93
CA MET A 1 36.14 33.75 -37.57
C MET A 1 35.37 35.02 -37.28
N SER A 2 34.12 34.99 -36.81
CA SER A 2 33.43 36.20 -36.34
C SER A 2 32.04 36.03 -35.73
N ASP A 3 31.63 34.84 -35.31
CA ASP A 3 30.26 34.65 -34.73
C ASP A 3 30.22 34.31 -33.23
N GLN A 4 31.33 34.35 -32.53
CA GLN A 4 31.36 34.01 -31.11
C GLN A 4 31.36 35.21 -30.13
N GLN A 5 31.41 36.43 -30.60
CA GLN A 5 31.50 37.60 -29.72
C GLN A 5 30.21 38.40 -29.52
N ALA A 6 29.10 38.04 -30.17
CA ALA A 6 27.83 38.79 -30.09
C ALA A 6 26.92 38.43 -28.93
N ASN A 7 27.28 37.47 -28.06
CA ASN A 7 26.36 36.94 -27.04
C ASN A 7 26.72 37.34 -25.59
N ALA A 8 27.61 38.25 -25.38
CA ALA A 8 28.11 38.54 -24.03
C ALA A 8 27.40 39.70 -23.30
N SER A 9 26.44 40.38 -23.89
CA SER A 9 25.83 41.56 -23.27
C SER A 9 24.36 41.79 -23.55
N ASN A 10 23.53 40.71 -23.49
CA ASN A 10 22.09 40.93 -23.48
C ASN A 10 21.63 41.13 -22.04
N PRO A 11 21.32 42.35 -21.58
CA PRO A 11 20.87 42.61 -20.20
C PRO A 11 19.48 42.00 -19.89
N TYR A 12 18.81 41.48 -20.91
CA TYR A 12 17.52 40.79 -20.81
C TYR A 12 17.65 39.27 -20.92
N GLN A 13 18.87 38.72 -20.87
CA GLN A 13 18.96 37.27 -20.68
C GLN A 13 18.33 36.91 -19.32
N PRO A 14 17.27 36.12 -19.29
CA PRO A 14 16.77 35.63 -18.02
C PRO A 14 17.94 34.95 -17.31
N PRO A 15 18.09 35.15 -15.99
CA PRO A 15 19.15 34.48 -15.24
C PRO A 15 19.05 33.02 -15.59
N LYS A 16 20.15 32.44 -16.07
CA LYS A 16 20.31 30.98 -16.13
C LYS A 16 20.37 30.54 -14.67
N ALA A 17 19.20 30.63 -13.98
CA ALA A 17 19.03 29.85 -12.82
C ALA A 17 19.38 28.46 -13.34
N ALA A 18 20.46 27.88 -12.85
CA ALA A 18 20.56 26.45 -12.78
C ALA A 18 19.37 26.06 -11.90
N VAL A 19 18.21 26.00 -12.52
CA VAL A 19 17.16 25.10 -12.07
C VAL A 19 17.90 23.79 -12.19
N SER A 20 18.58 23.40 -11.11
CA SER A 20 18.71 22.00 -10.83
C SER A 20 17.24 21.58 -10.84
N ASP A 21 16.74 21.29 -12.05
CA ASP A 21 15.68 20.34 -12.16
C ASP A 21 16.16 19.26 -11.22
N VAL A 22 15.63 19.31 -10.01
CA VAL A 22 15.70 18.20 -9.12
C VAL A 22 15.20 17.13 -10.05
N THR A 23 16.15 16.44 -10.62
CA THR A 23 15.93 15.23 -11.37
C THR A 23 15.40 14.29 -10.27
N ALA A 24 14.19 14.58 -9.83
CA ALA A 24 13.25 13.54 -9.50
C ALA A 24 13.31 12.69 -10.74
N GLY A 25 14.37 11.86 -10.78
CA GLY A 25 14.78 11.13 -11.96
C GLY A 25 13.51 10.64 -12.54
N THR A 26 13.30 10.80 -13.82
CA THR A 26 12.09 10.58 -14.61
C THR A 26 11.51 9.17 -14.36
N GLN A 27 11.26 8.90 -13.09
CA GLN A 27 10.69 7.64 -12.61
C GLN A 27 9.23 7.69 -13.02
N ALA A 28 8.92 6.98 -14.09
CA ALA A 28 7.59 6.92 -14.63
C ALA A 28 6.60 6.55 -13.50
N LEU A 29 5.58 7.38 -13.32
CA LEU A 29 4.49 7.08 -12.40
C LEU A 29 3.89 5.71 -12.75
N ALA A 30 3.59 4.92 -11.74
CA ALA A 30 2.91 3.64 -11.93
C ALA A 30 1.55 3.86 -12.60
N GLY A 31 1.20 2.97 -13.53
CA GLY A 31 -0.08 3.00 -14.23
C GLY A 31 -1.26 2.92 -13.25
N ARG A 32 -2.38 3.55 -13.60
CA ARG A 32 -3.62 3.52 -12.78
C ARG A 32 -4.08 2.08 -12.54
N GLY A 33 -4.15 1.27 -13.61
CA GLY A 33 -4.54 -0.14 -13.54
C GLY A 33 -3.58 -0.98 -12.68
N THR A 34 -2.27 -0.79 -12.82
CA THR A 34 -1.26 -1.50 -12.02
C THR A 34 -1.42 -1.22 -10.52
N ARG A 35 -1.77 0.02 -10.15
CA ARG A 35 -2.03 0.39 -8.76
C ARG A 35 -3.30 -0.27 -8.22
N LEU A 36 -4.37 -0.28 -9.03
CA LEU A 36 -5.63 -0.95 -8.67
C LEU A 36 -5.41 -2.45 -8.47
N VAL A 37 -4.72 -3.10 -9.41
CA VAL A 37 -4.37 -4.52 -9.30
C VAL A 37 -3.52 -4.77 -8.04
N ALA A 38 -2.59 -3.88 -7.70
CA ALA A 38 -1.78 -4.00 -6.48
C ALA A 38 -2.65 -3.99 -5.22
N VAL A 39 -3.64 -3.10 -5.14
CA VAL A 39 -4.55 -3.03 -3.98
C VAL A 39 -5.41 -4.28 -3.88
N ILE A 40 -5.98 -4.75 -4.99
CA ILE A 40 -6.78 -5.99 -5.04
C ILE A 40 -5.92 -7.19 -4.61
N LEU A 41 -4.71 -7.30 -5.16
CA LEU A 41 -3.81 -8.41 -4.86
C LEU A 41 -3.34 -8.40 -3.40
N ASP A 42 -2.99 -7.22 -2.84
CA ASP A 42 -2.67 -7.09 -1.41
C ASP A 42 -3.86 -7.50 -0.54
N GLY A 43 -5.09 -7.10 -0.92
CA GLY A 43 -6.31 -7.50 -0.25
C GLY A 43 -6.58 -9.01 -0.32
N LEU A 44 -6.35 -9.63 -1.47
CA LEU A 44 -6.50 -11.09 -1.65
C LEU A 44 -5.46 -11.85 -0.82
N ILE A 45 -4.19 -11.44 -0.84
CA ILE A 45 -3.13 -12.05 -0.03
C ILE A 45 -3.47 -11.96 1.45
N PHE A 46 -3.89 -10.77 1.92
CA PHE A 46 -4.33 -10.57 3.31
C PHE A 46 -5.52 -11.47 3.65
N SER A 47 -6.54 -11.49 2.81
CA SER A 47 -7.75 -12.32 3.01
C SER A 47 -7.41 -13.80 3.07
N MET A 48 -6.56 -14.29 2.18
CA MET A 48 -6.13 -15.67 2.21
C MET A 48 -5.33 -16.01 3.47
N MET A 49 -4.43 -15.14 3.90
CA MET A 49 -3.61 -15.42 5.09
C MET A 49 -4.40 -15.36 6.39
N VAL A 50 -5.41 -14.49 6.49
CA VAL A 50 -6.14 -14.25 7.74
C VAL A 50 -7.46 -15.03 7.77
N TYR A 51 -8.26 -14.94 6.71
CA TYR A 51 -9.61 -15.52 6.73
C TYR A 51 -9.65 -17.00 6.33
N ALA A 52 -8.76 -17.47 5.44
CA ALA A 52 -8.78 -18.87 5.03
C ALA A 52 -8.58 -19.84 6.21
N PRO A 53 -7.61 -19.63 7.14
CA PRO A 53 -7.51 -20.47 8.33
C PRO A 53 -8.76 -20.45 9.19
N LEU A 54 -9.41 -19.29 9.35
CA LEU A 54 -10.65 -19.18 10.15
C LEU A 54 -11.81 -19.91 9.50
N VAL A 55 -11.96 -19.82 8.18
CA VAL A 55 -13.02 -20.54 7.44
C VAL A 55 -12.80 -22.06 7.55
N VAL A 56 -11.58 -22.52 7.31
CA VAL A 56 -11.23 -23.94 7.44
C VAL A 56 -11.54 -24.42 8.85
N ALA A 57 -11.15 -23.68 9.85
CA ALA A 57 -11.42 -24.01 11.24
C ALA A 57 -12.92 -24.02 11.57
N GLY A 58 -13.66 -23.03 11.07
CA GLY A 58 -15.13 -23.00 11.24
C GLY A 58 -15.80 -24.22 10.65
N VAL A 59 -15.38 -24.64 9.46
CA VAL A 59 -15.90 -25.87 8.81
C VAL A 59 -15.54 -27.10 9.64
N PHE A 60 -14.27 -27.26 10.06
CA PHE A 60 -13.87 -28.37 10.91
C PHE A 60 -14.63 -28.40 12.24
N THR A 61 -14.82 -27.24 12.86
CA THR A 61 -15.58 -27.12 14.11
C THR A 61 -17.03 -27.51 13.91
N ALA A 62 -17.67 -27.09 12.81
CA ALA A 62 -19.05 -27.46 12.51
C ALA A 62 -19.21 -28.97 12.29
N ILE A 63 -18.26 -29.57 11.56
CA ILE A 63 -18.25 -31.04 11.34
C ILE A 63 -18.03 -31.76 12.68
N ALA A 64 -17.05 -31.34 13.48
CA ALA A 64 -16.77 -31.94 14.78
C ALA A 64 -17.98 -31.81 15.73
N ALA A 65 -18.63 -30.65 15.77
CA ALA A 65 -19.83 -30.43 16.57
C ALA A 65 -21.03 -31.32 16.13
N SER A 66 -21.14 -31.60 14.85
CA SER A 66 -22.21 -32.50 14.33
C SER A 66 -21.98 -33.97 14.74
N ILE A 67 -20.73 -34.42 14.76
CA ILE A 67 -20.35 -35.79 15.10
C ILE A 67 -20.26 -35.98 16.63
N PHE A 68 -19.63 -35.06 17.33
CA PHE A 68 -19.33 -35.13 18.77
C PHE A 68 -20.25 -34.23 19.60
N ARG A 69 -21.56 -34.28 19.37
CA ARG A 69 -22.55 -33.38 20.01
C ARG A 69 -22.47 -33.27 21.54
N ARG A 70 -21.98 -34.29 22.21
CA ARG A 70 -21.87 -34.35 23.68
C ARG A 70 -20.46 -34.01 24.21
N GLN A 71 -19.52 -33.64 23.36
CA GLN A 71 -18.15 -33.36 23.79
C GLN A 71 -17.74 -31.91 23.43
N PRO A 72 -18.16 -30.93 24.25
CA PRO A 72 -17.87 -29.52 23.99
C PRO A 72 -16.36 -29.22 23.93
N LEU A 73 -15.53 -30.01 24.61
CA LEU A 73 -14.08 -29.84 24.64
C LEU A 73 -13.42 -29.97 23.26
N VAL A 74 -13.98 -30.83 22.37
CA VAL A 74 -13.40 -31.07 21.03
C VAL A 74 -13.52 -29.84 20.15
N TRP A 75 -14.67 -29.19 20.11
CA TRP A 75 -14.88 -28.03 19.23
C TRP A 75 -14.41 -26.72 19.85
N THR A 76 -14.36 -26.57 21.19
CA THR A 76 -13.69 -25.44 21.83
C THR A 76 -12.18 -25.49 21.60
N SER A 77 -11.54 -26.66 21.71
CA SER A 77 -10.12 -26.80 21.37
C SER A 77 -9.83 -26.49 19.90
N ALA A 78 -10.68 -26.91 18.96
CA ALA A 78 -10.54 -26.59 17.56
C ALA A 78 -10.62 -25.08 17.29
N LEU A 79 -11.53 -24.37 17.96
CA LEU A 79 -11.63 -22.90 17.88
C LEU A 79 -10.36 -22.20 18.44
N ILE A 80 -9.86 -22.67 19.56
CA ILE A 80 -8.64 -22.08 20.17
C ILE A 80 -7.43 -22.27 19.23
N VAL A 81 -7.23 -23.49 18.74
CA VAL A 81 -6.12 -23.80 17.82
C VAL A 81 -6.21 -22.98 16.54
N SER A 82 -7.38 -22.87 15.96
CA SER A 82 -7.57 -22.13 14.73
C SER A 82 -7.41 -20.63 14.89
N SER A 83 -7.88 -20.08 15.99
CA SER A 83 -7.67 -18.68 16.32
C SER A 83 -6.17 -18.39 16.54
N GLY A 84 -5.46 -19.33 17.18
CA GLY A 84 -4.00 -19.25 17.33
C GLY A 84 -3.28 -19.27 15.99
N VAL A 85 -3.65 -20.17 15.08
CA VAL A 85 -3.09 -20.23 13.73
C VAL A 85 -3.37 -18.94 12.95
N ALA A 86 -4.60 -18.44 13.00
CA ALA A 86 -4.96 -17.19 12.32
C ALA A 86 -4.15 -16.00 12.87
N LEU A 87 -3.95 -15.93 14.19
CA LEU A 87 -3.13 -14.89 14.81
C LEU A 87 -1.67 -14.99 14.35
N ILE A 88 -1.09 -16.17 14.32
CA ILE A 88 0.29 -16.38 13.83
C ILE A 88 0.42 -15.93 12.37
N MET A 89 -0.53 -16.31 11.51
CA MET A 89 -0.53 -15.92 10.11
C MET A 89 -0.70 -14.40 9.92
N PHE A 90 -1.57 -13.79 10.73
CA PHE A 90 -1.72 -12.32 10.75
C PHE A 90 -0.41 -11.62 11.14
N VAL A 91 0.23 -12.08 12.22
CA VAL A 91 1.52 -11.51 12.67
C VAL A 91 2.60 -11.72 11.61
N ALA A 92 2.68 -12.91 11.01
CA ALA A 92 3.63 -13.21 9.94
C ALA A 92 3.42 -12.28 8.72
N TYR A 93 2.18 -12.12 8.27
CA TYR A 93 1.84 -11.18 7.18
C TYR A 93 2.27 -9.76 7.52
N PHE A 94 1.97 -9.32 8.73
CA PHE A 94 2.31 -7.98 9.19
C PHE A 94 3.83 -7.75 9.24
N VAL A 95 4.58 -8.69 9.78
CA VAL A 95 6.06 -8.62 9.87
C VAL A 95 6.67 -8.60 8.47
N ILE A 96 6.24 -9.49 7.58
CA ILE A 96 6.76 -9.57 6.20
C ILE A 96 6.46 -8.24 5.47
N THR A 97 5.24 -7.75 5.56
CA THR A 97 4.84 -6.49 4.92
C THR A 97 5.62 -5.32 5.49
N PHE A 98 5.80 -5.27 6.82
CA PHE A 98 6.58 -4.24 7.49
C PHE A 98 8.04 -4.23 7.03
N VAL A 99 8.67 -5.40 6.95
CA VAL A 99 10.06 -5.53 6.47
C VAL A 99 10.19 -5.07 5.02
N PHE A 100 9.27 -5.45 4.14
CA PHE A 100 9.31 -5.03 2.73
C PHE A 100 9.06 -3.53 2.57
N VAL A 101 8.12 -2.98 3.30
CA VAL A 101 7.85 -1.53 3.31
C VAL A 101 9.07 -0.78 3.85
N ASN A 102 9.70 -1.27 4.92
CA ASN A 102 10.88 -0.64 5.51
C ASN A 102 12.08 -0.68 4.56
N ARG A 103 12.32 -1.82 3.91
CA ARG A 103 13.48 -1.99 3.02
C ARG A 103 13.28 -1.28 1.67
N ASN A 104 12.15 -1.47 1.05
CA ASN A 104 11.93 -1.14 -0.36
C ASN A 104 10.81 -0.14 -0.61
N GLY A 105 10.00 0.23 0.39
CA GLY A 105 8.79 1.01 0.20
C GLY A 105 7.68 0.25 -0.55
N GLN A 106 7.67 -1.07 -0.47
CA GLN A 106 6.78 -1.96 -1.23
C GLN A 106 6.01 -2.90 -0.30
N THR A 107 4.74 -3.14 -0.59
CA THR A 107 4.01 -4.30 -0.08
C THR A 107 4.33 -5.53 -0.93
N ILE A 108 3.84 -6.69 -0.54
CA ILE A 108 4.07 -7.95 -1.28
C ILE A 108 3.57 -7.82 -2.72
N ALA A 109 2.32 -7.38 -2.91
CA ALA A 109 1.74 -7.22 -4.25
C ALA A 109 2.47 -6.15 -5.08
N LYS A 110 2.86 -5.03 -4.46
CA LYS A 110 3.62 -3.98 -5.14
C LYS A 110 4.99 -4.46 -5.61
N LYS A 111 5.62 -5.34 -4.84
CA LYS A 111 6.88 -5.97 -5.24
C LYS A 111 6.70 -6.89 -6.44
N ILE A 112 5.62 -7.70 -6.46
CA ILE A 112 5.28 -8.57 -7.60
C ILE A 112 5.03 -7.75 -8.87
N LEU A 113 4.35 -6.59 -8.73
CA LEU A 113 3.98 -5.72 -9.86
C LEU A 113 5.07 -4.71 -10.25
N GLY A 114 6.25 -4.75 -9.62
CA GLY A 114 7.37 -3.86 -9.94
C GLY A 114 7.05 -2.37 -9.70
N ILE A 115 6.29 -2.05 -8.65
CA ILE A 115 5.97 -0.68 -8.25
C ILE A 115 6.37 -0.41 -6.81
N LYS A 116 6.78 0.83 -6.50
CA LYS A 116 7.21 1.22 -5.15
C LYS A 116 6.66 2.59 -4.74
N VAL A 117 6.53 2.79 -3.44
CA VAL A 117 6.10 4.05 -2.83
C VAL A 117 7.32 4.88 -2.49
N VAL A 118 7.32 6.11 -2.96
CA VAL A 118 8.37 7.11 -2.65
C VAL A 118 7.72 8.42 -2.22
N ARG A 119 8.50 9.33 -1.65
CA ARG A 119 8.06 10.70 -1.40
C ARG A 119 7.96 11.46 -2.71
N LYS A 120 7.20 12.56 -2.75
CA LYS A 120 7.10 13.45 -3.93
C LYS A 120 8.46 13.95 -4.41
N ASN A 121 9.42 14.11 -3.52
CA ASN A 121 10.80 14.50 -3.85
C ASN A 121 11.68 13.33 -4.36
N GLY A 122 11.11 12.16 -4.63
CA GLY A 122 11.83 10.97 -5.10
C GLY A 122 12.59 10.20 -4.00
N SER A 123 12.68 10.72 -2.78
CA SER A 123 13.37 10.04 -1.68
C SER A 123 12.55 8.87 -1.16
N LYS A 124 13.19 7.93 -0.46
CA LYS A 124 12.53 6.78 0.16
C LYS A 124 11.46 7.27 1.14
N ALA A 125 10.25 6.78 1.00
CA ALA A 125 9.20 7.01 1.98
C ALA A 125 9.50 6.20 3.24
N GLY A 126 9.70 6.87 4.37
CA GLY A 126 9.97 6.21 5.65
C GLY A 126 8.75 5.39 6.12
N VAL A 127 9.03 4.35 6.92
CA VAL A 127 7.99 3.46 7.50
C VAL A 127 6.91 4.26 8.22
N GLY A 128 7.31 5.28 9.00
CA GLY A 128 6.36 6.13 9.71
C GLY A 128 5.31 6.76 8.78
N ARG A 129 5.70 7.28 7.62
CA ARG A 129 4.76 7.86 6.66
C ARG A 129 3.88 6.82 6.01
N ILE A 130 4.47 5.70 5.56
CA ILE A 130 3.71 4.64 4.90
C ILE A 130 2.78 3.95 5.89
N PHE A 131 3.28 3.64 7.07
CA PHE A 131 2.53 2.88 8.06
C PHE A 131 1.50 3.76 8.78
N TRP A 132 1.92 4.87 9.40
CA TRP A 132 1.01 5.70 10.21
C TRP A 132 0.11 6.57 9.35
N LEU A 133 0.65 7.41 8.50
CA LEU A 133 -0.16 8.38 7.77
C LEU A 133 -0.99 7.72 6.66
N ARG A 134 -0.47 6.69 6.02
CA ARG A 134 -1.16 6.04 4.91
C ARG A 134 -2.09 4.92 5.36
N ASN A 135 -1.63 4.01 6.23
CA ASN A 135 -2.42 2.82 6.60
C ASN A 135 -3.30 3.08 7.83
N VAL A 136 -2.78 3.70 8.90
CA VAL A 136 -3.56 3.91 10.12
C VAL A 136 -4.71 4.89 9.85
N VAL A 137 -4.44 6.00 9.18
CA VAL A 137 -5.50 6.96 8.81
C VAL A 137 -6.57 6.29 7.95
N ASN A 138 -6.14 5.51 6.94
CA ASN A 138 -7.05 4.76 6.08
C ASN A 138 -7.91 3.76 6.88
N THR A 139 -7.31 3.04 7.82
CA THR A 139 -8.00 2.08 8.68
C THR A 139 -8.99 2.76 9.62
N LEU A 140 -8.63 3.91 10.20
CA LEU A 140 -9.53 4.67 11.08
C LEU A 140 -10.81 5.11 10.35
N PHE A 141 -10.69 5.61 9.11
CA PHE A 141 -11.87 5.93 8.30
C PHE A 141 -12.67 4.68 7.93
N ALA A 142 -12.00 3.58 7.62
CA ALA A 142 -12.65 2.31 7.27
C ALA A 142 -13.44 1.68 8.43
N MET A 143 -13.09 2.00 9.68
CA MET A 143 -13.80 1.48 10.86
C MET A 143 -15.19 2.07 11.06
N VAL A 144 -15.50 3.22 10.46
CA VAL A 144 -16.81 3.85 10.59
C VAL A 144 -17.71 3.34 9.47
N PRO A 145 -18.79 2.57 9.77
CA PRO A 145 -19.72 2.11 8.75
C PRO A 145 -20.25 3.29 7.93
N LEU A 146 -20.55 3.09 6.67
CA LEU A 146 -20.99 4.10 5.69
C LEU A 146 -19.91 5.11 5.34
N VAL A 147 -19.27 5.78 6.31
CA VAL A 147 -18.16 6.73 6.07
C VAL A 147 -16.97 6.00 5.45
N GLY A 148 -16.65 4.81 5.96
CA GLY A 148 -15.57 3.98 5.42
C GLY A 148 -15.81 3.54 3.99
N ALA A 149 -17.04 3.17 3.64
CA ALA A 149 -17.40 2.79 2.27
C ALA A 149 -17.26 3.99 1.31
N ILE A 150 -17.77 5.16 1.71
CA ILE A 150 -17.64 6.40 0.94
C ILE A 150 -16.17 6.79 0.80
N TYR A 151 -15.41 6.75 1.91
CA TYR A 151 -13.99 7.04 1.90
C TYR A 151 -13.22 6.11 0.94
N ALA A 152 -13.45 4.79 1.02
CA ALA A 152 -12.80 3.81 0.16
C ALA A 152 -13.13 4.04 -1.33
N LEU A 153 -14.38 4.39 -1.64
CA LEU A 153 -14.81 4.72 -2.99
C LEU A 153 -14.13 5.98 -3.51
N VAL A 154 -14.13 7.06 -2.72
CA VAL A 154 -13.47 8.32 -3.07
C VAL A 154 -11.96 8.12 -3.23
N ASP A 155 -11.32 7.41 -2.30
CA ASP A 155 -9.88 7.12 -2.36
C ASP A 155 -9.50 6.35 -3.62
N ALA A 156 -10.30 5.33 -3.99
CA ALA A 156 -10.10 4.57 -5.21
C ALA A 156 -10.33 5.40 -6.48
N LEU A 157 -11.38 6.24 -6.51
CA LEU A 157 -11.70 7.08 -7.66
C LEU A 157 -10.66 8.18 -7.90
N MET A 158 -10.05 8.70 -6.85
CA MET A 158 -9.00 9.72 -6.96
C MET A 158 -7.77 9.27 -7.75
N ILE A 159 -7.54 7.95 -7.92
CA ILE A 159 -6.45 7.42 -8.76
C ILE A 159 -6.60 7.81 -10.23
N PHE A 160 -7.84 8.06 -10.67
CA PHE A 160 -8.15 8.44 -12.06
C PHE A 160 -7.97 9.93 -12.33
N GLY A 161 -7.88 10.76 -11.27
CA GLY A 161 -7.55 12.18 -11.38
C GLY A 161 -6.04 12.45 -11.57
N ASP A 162 -5.70 13.68 -11.91
CA ASP A 162 -4.31 14.16 -11.90
C ASP A 162 -4.03 14.80 -10.52
N PRO A 163 -2.89 14.52 -9.89
CA PRO A 163 -1.66 13.86 -10.34
C PRO A 163 -1.60 12.34 -10.09
N ARG A 164 -2.68 11.58 -10.25
CA ARG A 164 -2.76 10.12 -10.03
C ARG A 164 -2.41 9.73 -8.58
N GLN A 165 -2.94 10.44 -7.61
CA GLN A 165 -2.74 10.20 -6.18
C GLN A 165 -4.05 9.90 -5.50
N CYS A 166 -4.13 8.80 -4.75
CA CYS A 166 -5.24 8.52 -3.84
C CYS A 166 -5.25 9.53 -2.69
N LEU A 167 -6.33 9.59 -1.94
CA LEU A 167 -6.44 10.49 -0.80
C LEU A 167 -5.37 10.19 0.26
N HIS A 168 -5.17 8.92 0.59
CA HIS A 168 -4.13 8.48 1.52
C HIS A 168 -2.70 8.79 1.02
N ASP A 169 -2.46 8.81 -0.30
CA ASP A 169 -1.17 9.20 -0.87
C ASP A 169 -0.91 10.70 -0.69
N LYS A 170 -1.95 11.53 -0.83
CA LYS A 170 -1.87 12.98 -0.59
C LYS A 170 -1.59 13.30 0.88
N ILE A 171 -2.27 12.62 1.81
CA ILE A 171 -2.07 12.79 3.25
C ILE A 171 -0.63 12.42 3.65
N ALA A 172 -0.10 11.35 3.07
CA ALA A 172 1.26 10.88 3.36
C ALA A 172 2.36 11.58 2.55
N ASP A 173 2.01 12.48 1.62
CA ASP A 173 2.94 13.14 0.70
C ASP A 173 3.81 12.13 -0.08
N THR A 174 3.14 11.12 -0.65
CA THR A 174 3.76 10.01 -1.37
C THR A 174 3.25 9.89 -2.79
N ILE A 175 4.06 9.26 -3.64
CA ILE A 175 3.71 8.87 -5.00
C ILE A 175 4.10 7.41 -5.23
N VAL A 176 3.44 6.77 -6.18
CA VAL A 176 3.79 5.40 -6.58
C VAL A 176 4.44 5.45 -7.97
N ILE A 177 5.62 4.88 -8.06
CA ILE A 177 6.44 4.84 -9.27
C ILE A 177 6.74 3.40 -9.66
N ARG A 178 7.22 3.18 -10.87
CA ARG A 178 7.81 1.90 -11.26
C ARG A 178 9.10 1.68 -10.47
N ALA A 179 9.33 0.43 -10.03
CA ALA A 179 10.48 0.07 -9.18
C ALA A 179 11.75 -0.10 -10.01
#